data_47edbbc70c4fc6f400113c3621a7d56c
#
_entry.id   47edbbc70c4fc6f400113c3621a7d56c
#
_cell.length_a   1.000
_cell.length_b   1.000
_cell.length_c   1.000
_cell.angle_alpha   90.00
_cell.angle_beta   90.00
_cell.angle_gamma   90.00
#
_symmetry.space_group_name_H-M   'P 1'
#
loop_
_entity.id
_entity.type
_entity.pdbx_description
1 polymer ?
#
loop_
_entity_poly.entity_id
_entity_poly.type
_entity_poly.pdbx_seq_one_letter_code
_entity_poly.pdbx_strand_id
1 'polypeptide(L)'
;NAIALLGRWLTLLTENGVDYTVLALSGGAKENVIPKESSVTLVLPTGITEGVRAAAAQFAAQMKAEYGTADPEICLQLTEQGCGGYQALDGASVQRLRKALLLMPWGVQTMSMDVPGLVETSLNLGVAELDDSEAILRFSLRSSVPSAKELLSCKLQTLTELLGGTVRFHGDYPAWTYARESALRDRCVAMYEAQYGAKPQIVAIHAGLECGILSGKI
;
A
#
# COMPACT_ATOMS: atom_id res chain seq x y z
N ASN A 1 1.90 6.70 2.05
CA ASN A 1 0.62 6.02 1.80
C ASN A 1 -0.38 6.38 2.88
N ALA A 2 -1.38 7.20 2.55
CA ALA A 2 -2.35 7.74 3.51
C ALA A 2 -3.15 6.65 4.23
N ILE A 3 -3.53 5.56 3.54
CA ILE A 3 -4.29 4.46 4.16
C ILE A 3 -3.47 3.78 5.27
N ALA A 4 -2.19 3.53 5.03
CA ALA A 4 -1.32 2.93 6.03
C ALA A 4 -1.13 3.85 7.27
N LEU A 5 -1.05 5.16 7.04
CA LEU A 5 -1.00 6.14 8.12
C LEU A 5 -2.30 6.16 8.94
N LEU A 6 -3.44 5.92 8.30
CA LEU A 6 -4.71 5.78 8.99
C LEU A 6 -4.74 4.58 9.94
N GLY A 7 -4.15 3.46 9.54
CA GLY A 7 -3.95 2.29 10.40
C GLY A 7 -3.09 2.60 11.64
N ARG A 8 -2.04 3.39 11.47
CA ARG A 8 -1.21 3.89 12.58
C ARG A 8 -1.99 4.83 13.50
N TRP A 9 -2.79 5.73 12.92
CA TRP A 9 -3.67 6.63 13.66
C TRP A 9 -4.65 5.87 14.56
N LEU A 10 -5.38 4.90 14.02
CA LEU A 10 -6.31 4.07 14.78
C LEU A 10 -5.59 3.26 15.89
N THR A 11 -4.36 2.84 15.63
CA THR A 11 -3.55 2.16 16.64
C THR A 11 -3.17 3.12 17.77
N LEU A 12 -2.73 4.33 17.46
CA LEU A 12 -2.40 5.35 18.45
C LEU A 12 -3.60 5.73 19.33
N LEU A 13 -4.80 5.85 18.76
CA LEU A 13 -6.02 6.06 19.53
C LEU A 13 -6.24 4.94 20.54
N THR A 14 -6.11 3.68 20.12
CA THR A 14 -6.25 2.52 21.01
C THR A 14 -5.21 2.51 22.12
N GLU A 15 -3.94 2.81 21.81
CA GLU A 15 -2.83 2.85 22.79
C GLU A 15 -3.03 3.98 23.81
N ASN A 16 -3.62 5.09 23.40
CA ASN A 16 -3.97 6.21 24.30
C ASN A 16 -5.28 5.98 25.08
N GLY A 17 -5.87 4.77 25.01
CA GLY A 17 -7.10 4.41 25.74
C GLY A 17 -8.35 5.12 25.24
N VAL A 18 -8.33 5.66 24.02
CA VAL A 18 -9.50 6.27 23.40
C VAL A 18 -10.45 5.18 22.95
N ASP A 19 -11.66 5.18 23.49
CA ASP A 19 -12.74 4.30 23.05
C ASP A 19 -13.38 4.86 21.78
N TYR A 20 -13.47 4.04 20.75
CA TYR A 20 -14.07 4.42 19.46
C TYR A 20 -14.62 3.21 18.71
N THR A 21 -15.54 3.46 17.81
CA THR A 21 -15.90 2.51 16.76
C THR A 21 -15.84 3.17 15.38
N VAL A 22 -15.78 2.36 14.32
CA VAL A 22 -15.66 2.83 12.94
C VAL A 22 -17.00 2.78 12.24
N LEU A 23 -17.41 3.89 11.67
CA LEU A 23 -18.63 4.04 10.88
C LEU A 23 -18.33 3.93 9.38
N ALA A 24 -17.27 4.57 8.91
CA ALA A 24 -16.88 4.57 7.51
C ALA A 24 -15.36 4.65 7.35
N LEU A 25 -14.86 4.09 6.27
CA LEU A 25 -13.46 4.16 5.85
C LEU A 25 -13.41 4.37 4.33
N SER A 26 -12.60 5.30 3.89
CA SER A 26 -12.34 5.51 2.47
C SER A 26 -10.90 5.97 2.25
N GLY A 27 -10.25 5.46 1.22
CA GLY A 27 -8.91 5.89 0.85
C GLY A 27 -8.50 5.38 -0.51
N GLY A 28 -7.83 6.25 -1.27
CA GLY A 28 -7.33 5.95 -2.60
C GLY A 28 -8.42 5.79 -3.66
N ALA A 29 -8.00 5.63 -4.91
CA ALA A 29 -8.92 5.52 -6.06
C ALA A 29 -8.54 4.39 -7.02
N LYS A 30 -7.28 3.98 -7.06
CA LYS A 30 -6.76 2.93 -7.95
C LYS A 30 -5.70 2.11 -7.24
N GLU A 31 -5.71 0.81 -7.46
CA GLU A 31 -4.81 -0.15 -6.83
C GLU A 31 -3.32 0.17 -7.05
N ASN A 32 -2.98 0.67 -8.24
CA ASN A 32 -1.61 0.96 -8.67
C ASN A 32 -1.15 2.40 -8.42
N VAL A 33 -1.94 3.20 -7.72
CA VAL A 33 -1.62 4.58 -7.34
C VAL A 33 -1.42 4.65 -5.83
N ILE A 34 -0.35 5.30 -5.38
CA ILE A 34 -0.12 5.52 -3.94
C ILE A 34 -1.16 6.51 -3.43
N PRO A 35 -1.99 6.13 -2.44
CA PRO A 35 -3.02 7.02 -1.90
C PRO A 35 -2.42 8.26 -1.25
N LYS A 36 -2.87 9.42 -1.70
CA LYS A 36 -2.52 10.72 -1.10
C LYS A 36 -3.42 11.09 0.06
N GLU A 37 -4.67 10.62 0.02
CA GLU A 37 -5.70 10.93 0.99
C GLU A 37 -6.38 9.65 1.47
N SER A 38 -6.83 9.69 2.71
CA SER A 38 -7.70 8.68 3.31
C SER A 38 -8.51 9.32 4.43
N SER A 39 -9.69 8.79 4.69
CA SER A 39 -10.57 9.27 5.75
C SER A 39 -11.16 8.11 6.52
N VAL A 40 -11.44 8.35 7.79
CA VAL A 40 -12.20 7.45 8.65
C VAL A 40 -13.21 8.26 9.44
N THR A 41 -14.45 7.79 9.49
CA THR A 41 -15.46 8.35 10.37
C THR A 41 -15.55 7.47 11.61
N LEU A 42 -15.36 8.10 12.78
CA LEU A 42 -15.39 7.43 14.07
C LEU A 42 -16.63 7.86 14.84
N VAL A 43 -17.22 6.91 15.56
CA VAL A 43 -18.22 7.18 16.60
C VAL A 43 -17.52 7.09 17.94
N LEU A 44 -17.65 8.14 18.73
CA LEU A 44 -16.99 8.31 20.02
C LEU A 44 -18.04 8.45 21.13
N PRO A 45 -17.81 7.89 22.32
CA PRO A 45 -18.60 8.24 23.50
C PRO A 45 -18.51 9.75 23.79
N THR A 46 -19.58 10.29 24.38
CA THR A 46 -19.60 11.70 24.78
C THR A 46 -18.49 12.01 25.79
N GLY A 47 -17.79 13.13 25.60
CA GLY A 47 -16.73 13.60 26.52
C GLY A 47 -15.31 13.13 26.20
N ILE A 48 -15.09 12.33 25.14
CA ILE A 48 -13.74 11.83 24.77
C ILE A 48 -13.02 12.74 23.76
N THR A 49 -13.69 13.76 23.25
CA THR A 49 -13.16 14.64 22.17
C THR A 49 -11.76 15.20 22.48
N GLU A 50 -11.48 15.55 23.75
CA GLU A 50 -10.19 16.10 24.13
C GLU A 50 -9.07 15.05 24.01
N GLY A 51 -9.32 13.79 24.36
CA GLY A 51 -8.36 12.70 24.18
C GLY A 51 -8.04 12.45 22.70
N VAL A 52 -9.04 12.56 21.83
CA VAL A 52 -8.85 12.44 20.38
C VAL A 52 -8.02 13.62 19.84
N ARG A 53 -8.26 14.83 20.29
CA ARG A 53 -7.49 16.03 19.91
C ARG A 53 -6.02 15.94 20.35
N ALA A 54 -5.78 15.46 21.58
CA ALA A 54 -4.43 15.24 22.10
C ALA A 54 -3.69 14.17 21.29
N ALA A 55 -4.32 13.04 21.00
CA ALA A 55 -3.76 12.00 20.14
C ALA A 55 -3.48 12.50 18.71
N ALA A 56 -4.36 13.36 18.16
CA ALA A 56 -4.16 13.97 16.84
C ALA A 56 -2.95 14.88 16.80
N ALA A 57 -2.75 15.70 17.82
CA ALA A 57 -1.57 16.55 17.93
C ALA A 57 -0.28 15.72 18.02
N GLN A 58 -0.30 14.64 18.81
CA GLN A 58 0.81 13.69 18.91
C GLN A 58 1.12 13.04 17.56
N PHE A 59 0.09 12.54 16.86
CA PHE A 59 0.25 11.89 15.56
C PHE A 59 0.77 12.86 14.50
N ALA A 60 0.24 14.08 14.44
CA ALA A 60 0.71 15.10 13.51
C ALA A 60 2.20 15.45 13.72
N ALA A 61 2.65 15.52 14.98
CA ALA A 61 4.05 15.73 15.31
C ALA A 61 4.94 14.58 14.85
N GLN A 62 4.50 13.32 15.05
CA GLN A 62 5.20 12.12 14.58
C GLN A 62 5.31 12.11 13.04
N MET A 63 4.20 12.36 12.35
CA MET A 63 4.19 12.38 10.88
C MET A 63 5.10 13.47 10.31
N LYS A 64 5.11 14.65 10.92
CA LYS A 64 6.00 15.74 10.52
C LYS A 64 7.47 15.39 10.75
N ALA A 65 7.80 14.73 11.85
CA ALA A 65 9.17 14.29 12.14
C ALA A 65 9.66 13.22 11.15
N GLU A 66 8.78 12.26 10.77
CA GLU A 66 9.15 11.14 9.89
C GLU A 66 9.14 11.52 8.40
N TYR A 67 8.17 12.32 7.97
CA TYR A 67 7.90 12.56 6.54
C TYR A 67 8.09 14.02 6.11
N GLY A 68 8.30 14.97 7.03
CA GLY A 68 8.30 16.40 6.72
C GLY A 68 9.32 16.86 5.68
N THR A 69 10.38 16.08 5.43
CA THR A 69 11.35 16.36 4.35
C THR A 69 10.82 15.89 2.98
N ALA A 70 10.18 14.71 2.94
CA ALA A 70 9.70 14.11 1.69
C ALA A 70 8.27 14.59 1.34
N ASP A 71 7.47 14.92 2.35
CA ASP A 71 6.09 15.37 2.21
C ASP A 71 5.80 16.49 3.25
N PRO A 72 6.23 17.72 2.97
CA PRO A 72 6.11 18.83 3.91
C PRO A 72 4.67 19.25 4.20
N GLU A 73 3.73 18.90 3.32
CA GLU A 73 2.31 19.25 3.45
C GLU A 73 1.48 18.14 4.15
N ILE A 74 2.17 17.11 4.67
CA ILE A 74 1.46 16.03 5.39
C ILE A 74 0.69 16.60 6.59
N CYS A 75 -0.60 16.30 6.68
CA CYS A 75 -1.46 16.80 7.74
C CYS A 75 -2.53 15.79 8.14
N LEU A 76 -3.02 15.90 9.36
CA LEU A 76 -4.21 15.24 9.88
C LEU A 76 -5.27 16.30 10.19
N GLN A 77 -6.47 16.14 9.63
CA GLN A 77 -7.59 17.03 9.89
C GLN A 77 -8.68 16.28 10.67
N LEU A 78 -9.24 16.93 11.67
CA LEU A 78 -10.39 16.44 12.44
C LEU A 78 -11.60 17.30 12.14
N THR A 79 -12.74 16.65 11.85
CA THR A 79 -14.02 17.32 11.62
C THR A 79 -15.07 16.67 12.49
N GLU A 80 -15.79 17.45 13.28
CA GLU A 80 -16.94 16.97 14.06
C GLU A 80 -18.20 16.99 13.19
N GLN A 81 -18.93 15.87 13.18
CA GLN A 81 -20.13 15.70 12.36
C GLN A 81 -21.44 15.73 13.15
N GLY A 82 -21.38 15.89 14.47
CA GLY A 82 -22.54 15.93 15.36
C GLY A 82 -22.82 14.63 16.07
N CYS A 83 -23.97 14.56 16.79
CA CYS A 83 -24.38 13.42 17.58
C CYS A 83 -25.58 12.73 16.95
N GLY A 84 -25.66 11.39 17.09
CA GLY A 84 -26.79 10.60 16.56
C GLY A 84 -26.68 9.13 16.95
N GLY A 85 -27.69 8.34 16.59
CA GLY A 85 -27.62 6.89 16.64
C GLY A 85 -27.05 6.36 15.34
N TYR A 86 -25.85 5.82 15.38
CA TYR A 86 -25.14 5.31 14.20
C TYR A 86 -25.00 3.78 14.26
N GLN A 87 -25.17 3.13 13.12
CA GLN A 87 -24.86 1.73 12.97
C GLN A 87 -23.38 1.64 12.56
N ALA A 88 -22.52 1.37 13.53
CA ALA A 88 -21.07 1.29 13.35
C ALA A 88 -20.58 -0.15 13.55
N LEU A 89 -19.32 -0.43 13.21
CA LEU A 89 -18.70 -1.74 13.40
C LEU A 89 -18.72 -2.16 14.87
N ASP A 90 -18.91 -3.45 15.13
CA ASP A 90 -18.69 -4.02 16.46
C ASP A 90 -17.19 -3.99 16.83
N GLY A 91 -16.90 -4.09 18.14
CA GLY A 91 -15.54 -3.98 18.64
C GLY A 91 -14.56 -5.02 18.07
N ALA A 92 -15.02 -6.24 17.79
CA ALA A 92 -14.17 -7.28 17.19
C ALA A 92 -13.81 -6.94 15.74
N SER A 93 -14.75 -6.41 14.98
CA SER A 93 -14.54 -5.94 13.60
C SER A 93 -13.63 -4.73 13.54
N VAL A 94 -13.78 -3.76 14.46
CA VAL A 94 -12.84 -2.63 14.60
C VAL A 94 -11.42 -3.12 14.85
N GLN A 95 -11.22 -4.09 15.75
CA GLN A 95 -9.92 -4.65 16.04
C GLN A 95 -9.30 -5.38 14.85
N ARG A 96 -10.11 -6.12 14.07
CA ARG A 96 -9.66 -6.79 12.84
C ARG A 96 -9.23 -5.77 11.78
N LEU A 97 -10.06 -4.76 11.53
CA LEU A 97 -9.77 -3.69 10.57
C LEU A 97 -8.48 -2.94 10.94
N ARG A 98 -8.35 -2.52 12.20
CA ARG A 98 -7.15 -1.84 12.68
C ARG A 98 -5.89 -2.70 12.48
N LYS A 99 -5.95 -3.99 12.85
CA LYS A 99 -4.84 -4.93 12.66
C LYS A 99 -4.53 -5.14 11.18
N ALA A 100 -5.53 -5.23 10.32
CA ALA A 100 -5.33 -5.32 8.87
C ALA A 100 -4.56 -4.10 8.34
N LEU A 101 -5.01 -2.89 8.65
CA LEU A 101 -4.37 -1.65 8.20
C LEU A 101 -2.94 -1.48 8.76
N LEU A 102 -2.65 -2.03 9.95
CA LEU A 102 -1.33 -1.95 10.58
C LEU A 102 -0.35 -3.00 10.05
N LEU A 103 -0.81 -4.25 9.87
CA LEU A 103 0.05 -5.41 9.64
C LEU A 103 0.21 -5.76 8.16
N MET A 104 -0.75 -5.41 7.30
CA MET A 104 -0.63 -5.69 5.87
C MET A 104 0.61 -5.00 5.29
N PRO A 105 1.50 -5.74 4.61
CA PRO A 105 2.69 -5.16 4.02
C PRO A 105 2.33 -4.16 2.94
N TRP A 106 3.13 -3.11 2.79
CA TRP A 106 3.04 -2.11 1.73
C TRP A 106 4.40 -1.47 1.46
N GLY A 107 4.54 -0.80 0.32
CA GLY A 107 5.78 -0.15 -0.08
C GLY A 107 6.78 -1.10 -0.74
N VAL A 108 8.03 -0.67 -0.79
CA VAL A 108 9.14 -1.46 -1.33
C VAL A 108 9.44 -2.61 -0.37
N GLN A 109 9.46 -3.83 -0.89
CA GLN A 109 9.81 -5.02 -0.13
C GLN A 109 11.27 -5.43 -0.37
N THR A 110 11.73 -5.30 -1.62
CA THR A 110 13.09 -5.67 -2.01
C THR A 110 13.59 -4.75 -3.12
N MET A 111 14.86 -4.34 -3.03
CA MET A 111 15.58 -3.67 -4.12
C MET A 111 16.30 -4.72 -4.96
N SER A 112 16.47 -4.46 -6.25
CA SER A 112 17.23 -5.33 -7.15
C SER A 112 18.67 -5.41 -6.73
N MET A 113 19.21 -6.63 -6.68
CA MET A 113 20.64 -6.86 -6.44
C MET A 113 21.45 -6.77 -7.73
N ASP A 114 20.80 -6.84 -8.90
CA ASP A 114 21.46 -6.77 -10.20
C ASP A 114 21.51 -5.36 -10.79
N VAL A 115 20.50 -4.52 -10.46
CA VAL A 115 20.38 -3.17 -11.02
C VAL A 115 20.24 -2.16 -9.86
N PRO A 116 21.32 -1.41 -9.56
CA PRO A 116 21.29 -0.44 -8.47
C PRO A 116 20.17 0.59 -8.63
N GLY A 117 19.44 0.85 -7.53
CA GLY A 117 18.34 1.82 -7.50
C GLY A 117 17.02 1.33 -8.07
N LEU A 118 16.97 0.13 -8.65
CA LEU A 118 15.73 -0.47 -9.15
C LEU A 118 14.98 -1.18 -8.02
N VAL A 119 13.68 -0.93 -7.88
CA VAL A 119 12.79 -1.74 -7.04
C VAL A 119 12.55 -3.08 -7.71
N GLU A 120 12.78 -4.19 -7.01
CA GLU A 120 12.50 -5.54 -7.48
C GLU A 120 11.08 -5.98 -7.13
N THR A 121 10.73 -5.86 -5.85
CA THR A 121 9.44 -6.31 -5.30
C THR A 121 8.79 -5.19 -4.49
N SER A 122 7.55 -4.89 -4.79
CA SER A 122 6.76 -3.90 -4.06
C SER A 122 5.29 -4.29 -3.95
N LEU A 123 4.63 -3.68 -2.98
CA LEU A 123 3.20 -3.82 -2.75
C LEU A 123 2.61 -2.44 -2.47
N ASN A 124 1.58 -2.06 -3.20
CA ASN A 124 0.85 -0.83 -2.94
C ASN A 124 -0.54 -1.15 -2.37
N LEU A 125 -0.83 -0.68 -1.16
CA LEU A 125 -2.20 -0.60 -0.64
C LEU A 125 -2.85 0.62 -1.31
N GLY A 126 -3.56 0.40 -2.40
CA GLY A 126 -4.05 1.46 -3.28
C GLY A 126 -5.47 1.92 -2.99
N VAL A 127 -6.30 1.05 -2.41
CA VAL A 127 -7.70 1.37 -2.06
C VAL A 127 -8.07 0.72 -0.74
N ALA A 128 -8.79 1.46 0.11
CA ALA A 128 -9.46 0.94 1.29
C ALA A 128 -10.87 1.52 1.37
N GLU A 129 -11.84 0.66 1.54
CA GLU A 129 -13.26 1.01 1.62
C GLU A 129 -13.93 0.18 2.72
N LEU A 130 -14.89 0.77 3.39
CA LEU A 130 -15.81 0.10 4.31
C LEU A 130 -17.23 0.39 3.84
N ASP A 131 -17.96 -0.65 3.52
CA ASP A 131 -19.41 -0.59 3.28
C ASP A 131 -20.18 -1.26 4.42
N ASP A 132 -21.49 -1.41 4.26
CA ASP A 132 -22.38 -1.97 5.28
C ASP A 132 -22.11 -3.46 5.59
N SER A 133 -21.35 -4.15 4.77
CA SER A 133 -21.16 -5.60 4.84
C SER A 133 -19.70 -6.01 5.07
N GLU A 134 -18.74 -5.30 4.48
CA GLU A 134 -17.34 -5.70 4.50
C GLU A 134 -16.35 -4.51 4.41
N ALA A 135 -15.15 -4.74 4.93
CA ALA A 135 -14.02 -3.86 4.68
C ALA A 135 -13.16 -4.45 3.56
N ILE A 136 -12.96 -3.66 2.50
CA ILE A 136 -12.22 -4.06 1.29
C ILE A 136 -10.89 -3.31 1.25
N LEU A 137 -9.79 -4.07 1.14
CA LEU A 137 -8.44 -3.53 0.91
C LEU A 137 -7.93 -4.06 -0.44
N ARG A 138 -7.63 -3.16 -1.39
CA ARG A 138 -7.10 -3.54 -2.70
C ARG A 138 -5.63 -3.20 -2.83
N PHE A 139 -4.87 -4.16 -3.30
CA PHE A 139 -3.42 -4.08 -3.43
C PHE A 139 -2.97 -4.27 -4.87
N SER A 140 -1.90 -3.56 -5.27
CA SER A 140 -1.14 -3.86 -6.48
C SER A 140 0.23 -4.42 -6.10
N LEU A 141 0.45 -5.70 -6.40
CA LEU A 141 1.70 -6.40 -6.14
C LEU A 141 2.53 -6.46 -7.42
N ARG A 142 3.81 -6.13 -7.32
CA ARG A 142 4.77 -6.20 -8.42
C ARG A 142 6.06 -6.86 -7.97
N SER A 143 6.57 -7.77 -8.78
CA SER A 143 7.90 -8.35 -8.61
C SER A 143 8.43 -8.82 -9.96
N SER A 144 9.72 -8.62 -10.19
CA SER A 144 10.44 -9.21 -11.32
C SER A 144 10.89 -10.65 -11.04
N VAL A 145 10.80 -11.12 -9.78
CA VAL A 145 11.22 -12.44 -9.34
C VAL A 145 9.99 -13.29 -8.98
N PRO A 146 9.71 -14.41 -9.66
CA PRO A 146 8.52 -15.23 -9.43
C PRO A 146 8.34 -15.68 -7.98
N SER A 147 9.39 -16.24 -7.38
CA SER A 147 9.32 -16.74 -5.99
C SER A 147 9.10 -15.64 -4.95
N ALA A 148 9.60 -14.43 -5.18
CA ALA A 148 9.35 -13.26 -4.32
C ALA A 148 7.89 -12.80 -4.43
N LYS A 149 7.31 -12.85 -5.64
CA LYS A 149 5.91 -12.58 -5.90
C LYS A 149 5.01 -13.59 -5.16
N GLU A 150 5.30 -14.87 -5.28
CA GLU A 150 4.58 -15.95 -4.61
C GLU A 150 4.64 -15.81 -3.08
N LEU A 151 5.83 -15.54 -2.52
CA LEU A 151 6.00 -15.33 -1.09
C LEU A 151 5.17 -14.15 -0.58
N LEU A 152 5.14 -13.04 -1.31
CA LEU A 152 4.36 -11.86 -0.90
C LEU A 152 2.85 -12.12 -1.00
N SER A 153 2.41 -12.84 -2.03
CA SER A 153 1.02 -13.32 -2.16
C SER A 153 0.63 -14.24 -1.00
N CYS A 154 1.49 -15.18 -0.63
CA CYS A 154 1.29 -16.07 0.50
C CYS A 154 1.20 -15.31 1.83
N LYS A 155 2.04 -14.29 2.04
CA LYS A 155 1.95 -13.43 3.23
C LYS A 155 0.62 -12.70 3.32
N LEU A 156 0.14 -12.12 2.22
CA LEU A 156 -1.17 -11.46 2.17
C LEU A 156 -2.30 -12.44 2.51
N GLN A 157 -2.27 -13.60 1.91
CA GLN A 157 -3.27 -14.65 2.15
C GLN A 157 -3.27 -15.07 3.62
N THR A 158 -2.11 -15.43 4.16
CA THR A 158 -1.97 -15.87 5.56
C THR A 158 -2.46 -14.80 6.55
N LEU A 159 -2.06 -13.53 6.34
CA LEU A 159 -2.50 -12.43 7.21
C LEU A 159 -4.02 -12.22 7.11
N THR A 160 -4.58 -12.30 5.91
CA THR A 160 -6.02 -12.16 5.70
C THR A 160 -6.79 -13.28 6.41
N GLU A 161 -6.36 -14.52 6.28
CA GLU A 161 -6.95 -15.69 6.96
C GLU A 161 -6.86 -15.58 8.49
N LEU A 162 -5.71 -15.16 9.03
CA LEU A 162 -5.53 -14.93 10.47
C LEU A 162 -6.47 -13.84 11.02
N LEU A 163 -6.86 -12.88 10.18
CA LEU A 163 -7.81 -11.83 10.54
C LEU A 163 -9.28 -12.23 10.26
N GLY A 164 -9.52 -13.45 9.77
CA GLY A 164 -10.85 -13.97 9.47
C GLY A 164 -11.46 -13.38 8.19
N GLY A 165 -10.62 -12.89 7.28
CA GLY A 165 -11.01 -12.37 5.98
C GLY A 165 -10.79 -13.39 4.86
N THR A 166 -11.07 -12.95 3.64
CA THR A 166 -10.82 -13.69 2.39
C THR A 166 -10.00 -12.85 1.43
N VAL A 167 -9.17 -13.50 0.61
CA VAL A 167 -8.37 -12.82 -0.42
C VAL A 167 -8.73 -13.36 -1.81
N ARG A 168 -8.72 -12.47 -2.79
CA ARG A 168 -8.87 -12.82 -4.21
C ARG A 168 -7.72 -12.21 -4.98
N PHE A 169 -7.08 -13.02 -5.82
CA PHE A 169 -6.04 -12.57 -6.74
C PHE A 169 -6.61 -12.46 -8.15
N HIS A 170 -6.29 -11.38 -8.85
CA HIS A 170 -6.70 -11.16 -10.22
C HIS A 170 -5.61 -10.41 -11.00
N GLY A 171 -5.70 -10.42 -12.33
CA GLY A 171 -4.78 -9.65 -13.18
C GLY A 171 -3.33 -10.14 -13.08
N ASP A 172 -3.13 -11.43 -12.82
CA ASP A 172 -1.78 -11.99 -12.72
C ASP A 172 -1.07 -11.94 -14.09
N TYR A 173 0.18 -11.49 -14.08
CA TYR A 173 1.06 -11.51 -15.24
C TYR A 173 2.45 -12.04 -14.85
N PRO A 174 3.17 -12.66 -15.79
CA PRO A 174 4.48 -13.26 -15.53
C PRO A 174 5.47 -12.21 -15.04
N ALA A 175 6.29 -12.61 -14.08
CA ALA A 175 7.48 -11.86 -13.73
C ALA A 175 8.47 -11.88 -14.91
N TRP A 176 9.21 -10.79 -15.09
CA TRP A 176 10.25 -10.70 -16.11
C TRP A 176 11.60 -10.45 -15.42
N THR A 177 12.24 -11.54 -15.07
CA THR A 177 13.52 -11.52 -14.37
C THR A 177 14.59 -10.87 -15.25
N TYR A 178 15.42 -10.01 -14.67
CA TYR A 178 16.54 -9.41 -15.38
C TYR A 178 17.53 -10.47 -15.87
N ALA A 179 17.78 -10.49 -17.18
CA ALA A 179 18.78 -11.35 -17.79
C ALA A 179 20.12 -10.61 -17.82
N ARG A 180 21.11 -11.09 -17.06
CA ARG A 180 22.48 -10.49 -17.05
C ARG A 180 23.11 -10.55 -18.43
N GLU A 181 22.92 -11.66 -19.15
CA GLU A 181 23.35 -11.84 -20.53
C GLU A 181 22.12 -11.92 -21.44
N SER A 182 22.14 -11.19 -22.54
CA SER A 182 21.02 -11.15 -23.50
C SER A 182 21.54 -10.84 -24.90
N ALA A 183 21.64 -11.86 -25.74
CA ALA A 183 22.03 -11.71 -27.13
C ALA A 183 21.12 -10.75 -27.92
N LEU A 184 19.81 -10.73 -27.59
CA LEU A 184 18.86 -9.80 -28.19
C LEU A 184 19.19 -8.35 -27.82
N ARG A 185 19.43 -8.08 -26.52
CA ARG A 185 19.83 -6.74 -26.05
C ARG A 185 21.11 -6.28 -26.71
N ASP A 186 22.11 -7.14 -26.74
CA ASP A 186 23.42 -6.82 -27.32
C ASP A 186 23.29 -6.50 -28.80
N ARG A 187 22.48 -7.26 -29.53
CA ARG A 187 22.19 -6.99 -30.95
C ARG A 187 21.43 -5.66 -31.12
N CYS A 188 20.44 -5.35 -30.28
CA CYS A 188 19.74 -4.07 -30.34
C CYS A 188 20.69 -2.89 -30.09
N VAL A 189 21.57 -3.01 -29.11
CA VAL A 189 22.60 -1.99 -28.81
C VAL A 189 23.53 -1.76 -30.01
N ALA A 190 24.07 -2.83 -30.62
CA ALA A 190 24.94 -2.74 -31.77
C ALA A 190 24.24 -2.08 -32.98
N MET A 191 23.01 -2.45 -33.25
CA MET A 191 22.23 -1.85 -34.34
C MET A 191 21.94 -0.36 -34.09
N TYR A 192 21.58 0.00 -32.86
CA TYR A 192 21.36 1.40 -32.49
C TYR A 192 22.65 2.23 -32.65
N GLU A 193 23.75 1.73 -32.15
CA GLU A 193 25.07 2.40 -32.27
C GLU A 193 25.46 2.59 -33.73
N ALA A 194 25.27 1.57 -34.59
CA ALA A 194 25.53 1.64 -36.02
C ALA A 194 24.65 2.68 -36.73
N GLN A 195 23.40 2.86 -36.31
CA GLN A 195 22.46 3.77 -36.93
C GLN A 195 22.61 5.22 -36.44
N TYR A 196 22.88 5.42 -35.16
CA TYR A 196 22.89 6.76 -34.54
C TYR A 196 24.25 7.26 -34.11
N GLY A 197 25.33 6.45 -34.22
CA GLY A 197 26.69 6.82 -33.84
C GLY A 197 26.92 6.96 -32.32
N ALA A 198 25.96 6.53 -31.49
CA ALA A 198 26.04 6.60 -30.03
C ALA A 198 25.41 5.36 -29.39
N LYS A 199 25.95 4.93 -28.25
CA LYS A 199 25.35 3.81 -27.50
C LYS A 199 24.02 4.23 -26.83
N PRO A 200 22.95 3.40 -26.89
CA PRO A 200 21.75 3.66 -26.15
C PRO A 200 21.97 3.51 -24.64
N GLN A 201 21.22 4.25 -23.87
CA GLN A 201 21.15 4.01 -22.44
C GLN A 201 20.19 2.83 -22.18
N ILE A 202 20.70 1.81 -21.49
CA ILE A 202 19.89 0.67 -21.05
C ILE A 202 19.36 0.99 -19.67
N VAL A 203 18.05 1.01 -19.53
CA VAL A 203 17.36 1.25 -18.26
C VAL A 203 16.41 0.11 -17.94
N ALA A 204 16.19 -0.13 -16.65
CA ALA A 204 15.17 -1.04 -16.17
C ALA A 204 14.08 -0.23 -15.46
N ILE A 205 12.85 -0.70 -15.53
CA ILE A 205 11.70 -0.08 -14.88
C ILE A 205 10.96 -1.11 -14.03
N HIS A 206 10.35 -0.65 -12.94
CA HIS A 206 9.52 -1.48 -12.07
C HIS A 206 8.07 -1.51 -12.58
N ALA A 207 7.85 -2.16 -13.71
CA ALA A 207 6.54 -2.27 -14.35
C ALA A 207 6.39 -3.62 -15.06
N GLY A 208 5.14 -4.10 -15.16
CA GLY A 208 4.81 -5.22 -16.05
C GLY A 208 4.81 -4.74 -17.50
N LEU A 209 5.45 -5.52 -18.38
CA LEU A 209 5.49 -5.28 -19.81
C LEU A 209 5.02 -6.51 -20.57
N GLU A 210 4.48 -6.30 -21.76
CA GLU A 210 4.09 -7.37 -22.69
C GLU A 210 5.24 -8.34 -22.99
N CYS A 211 6.48 -7.84 -22.94
CA CYS A 211 7.68 -8.65 -23.12
C CYS A 211 7.81 -9.77 -22.07
N GLY A 212 7.30 -9.58 -20.83
CA GLY A 212 7.26 -10.63 -19.81
C GLY A 212 6.35 -11.78 -20.23
N ILE A 213 5.23 -11.49 -20.89
CA ILE A 213 4.31 -12.49 -21.42
C ILE A 213 4.92 -13.21 -22.63
N LEU A 214 5.57 -12.46 -23.53
CA LEU A 214 6.20 -13.01 -24.73
C LEU A 214 7.39 -13.92 -24.39
N SER A 215 8.23 -13.52 -23.45
CA SER A 215 9.42 -14.30 -23.03
C SER A 215 9.07 -15.65 -22.39
N GLY A 216 7.84 -15.82 -21.91
CA GLY A 216 7.36 -17.11 -21.40
C GLY A 216 6.79 -18.03 -22.48
N LYS A 217 6.69 -17.58 -23.74
CA LYS A 217 6.09 -18.32 -24.87
C LYS A 217 7.07 -18.61 -26.00
N ILE A 218 8.19 -17.90 -26.03
CA ILE A 218 9.26 -18.03 -27.01
C ILE A 218 10.50 -18.60 -26.33
#